data_93faaccbee09167c3e309dcd163b26c1
#
_entry.id   93faaccbee09167c3e309dcd163b26c1
#
_cell.length_a   1.000
_cell.length_b   1.000
_cell.length_c   1.000
_cell.angle_alpha   90.00
_cell.angle_beta   90.00
_cell.angle_gamma   90.00
#
_symmetry.space_group_name_H-M   'P 1'
#
loop_
_entity.id
_entity.type
_entity.pdbx_description
1 polymer ?
#
loop_
_entity_poly.entity_id
_entity_poly.type
_entity_poly.pdbx_seq_one_letter_code
_entity_poly.pdbx_strand_id
1 'polypeptide(L)'
;METTTKTINGFELLSIAGTVNAIQENPAVAAFELRVENTWVTGGHNQSKIQGFYGACQEDTSRETPFILDNDEPPVLMGNNLGANPAEALLHGMVGCMTTSMVLLAAANGIEVTAVTSR
;
A
#
# COMPACT_ATOMS: atom_id res chain seq x y z
N MET A 1 21.02 29.46 2.88
CA MET A 1 20.37 29.14 1.59
C MET A 1 19.34 28.06 1.82
N GLU A 2 18.09 28.41 1.68
CA GLU A 2 17.03 27.44 1.83
C GLU A 2 16.99 26.50 0.63
N THR A 3 17.08 25.18 0.89
CA THR A 3 16.88 24.16 -0.13
C THR A 3 15.40 23.89 -0.22
N THR A 4 14.75 24.40 -1.27
CA THR A 4 13.32 24.13 -1.50
C THR A 4 13.17 22.72 -2.06
N THR A 5 12.49 21.84 -1.32
CA THR A 5 12.18 20.50 -1.78
C THR A 5 11.04 20.57 -2.80
N LYS A 6 11.28 20.14 -4.02
CA LYS A 6 10.24 20.08 -5.05
C LYS A 6 9.38 18.85 -4.85
N THR A 7 8.07 19.05 -4.88
CA THR A 7 7.06 17.98 -4.77
C THR A 7 6.32 17.85 -6.11
N ILE A 8 6.22 16.61 -6.60
CA ILE A 8 5.46 16.27 -7.81
C ILE A 8 4.55 15.10 -7.47
N ASN A 9 3.29 15.19 -7.84
CA ASN A 9 2.27 14.16 -7.57
C ASN A 9 2.20 13.73 -6.09
N GLY A 10 2.49 14.66 -5.18
CA GLY A 10 2.50 14.38 -3.75
C GLY A 10 3.80 13.77 -3.21
N PHE A 11 4.79 13.54 -4.06
CA PHE A 11 6.10 12.99 -3.67
C PHE A 11 7.17 14.07 -3.64
N GLU A 12 7.94 14.11 -2.57
CA GLU A 12 9.15 14.93 -2.50
C GLU A 12 10.27 14.27 -3.30
N LEU A 13 10.81 14.97 -4.29
CA LEU A 13 11.84 14.41 -5.18
C LEU A 13 13.12 14.03 -4.44
N LEU A 14 13.49 14.80 -3.40
CA LEU A 14 14.66 14.47 -2.57
C LEU A 14 14.46 13.18 -1.79
N SER A 15 13.25 12.90 -1.35
CA SER A 15 12.92 11.65 -0.65
C SER A 15 13.02 10.44 -1.60
N ILE A 16 12.58 10.58 -2.84
CA ILE A 16 12.73 9.54 -3.86
C ILE A 16 14.23 9.27 -4.09
N ALA A 17 15.02 10.31 -4.32
CA ALA A 17 16.45 10.18 -4.54
C ALA A 17 17.17 9.55 -3.33
N GLY A 18 16.79 9.95 -2.12
CA GLY A 18 17.34 9.39 -0.89
C GLY A 18 17.07 7.89 -0.75
N THR A 19 15.86 7.46 -1.07
CA THR A 19 15.49 6.04 -1.05
C THR A 19 16.28 5.25 -2.10
N VAL A 20 16.38 5.77 -3.32
CA VAL A 20 17.17 5.11 -4.39
C VAL A 20 18.63 4.97 -3.96
N ASN A 21 19.23 6.03 -3.41
CA ASN A 21 20.60 5.97 -2.94
C ASN A 21 20.79 4.97 -1.81
N ALA A 22 19.86 4.91 -0.84
CA ALA A 22 19.93 3.96 0.27
C ALA A 22 19.91 2.50 -0.25
N ILE A 23 19.07 2.21 -1.24
CA ILE A 23 18.97 0.88 -1.85
C ILE A 23 20.24 0.56 -2.64
N GLN A 24 20.81 1.52 -3.35
CA GLN A 24 22.05 1.33 -4.10
C GLN A 24 23.23 1.03 -3.17
N GLU A 25 23.32 1.71 -2.03
CA GLU A 25 24.37 1.48 -1.04
C GLU A 25 24.18 0.14 -0.30
N ASN A 26 22.93 -0.23 0.00
CA ASN A 26 22.60 -1.47 0.69
C ASN A 26 21.30 -2.05 0.13
N PRO A 27 21.36 -2.99 -0.82
CA PRO A 27 20.17 -3.60 -1.41
C PRO A 27 19.22 -4.27 -0.40
N ALA A 28 19.71 -4.66 0.78
CA ALA A 28 18.87 -5.23 1.83
C ALA A 28 17.79 -4.25 2.33
N VAL A 29 17.96 -2.95 2.13
CA VAL A 29 16.96 -1.93 2.46
C VAL A 29 15.64 -2.16 1.68
N ALA A 30 15.71 -2.76 0.50
CA ALA A 30 14.54 -3.05 -0.32
C ALA A 30 13.87 -4.39 0.02
N ALA A 31 14.40 -5.16 0.97
CA ALA A 31 13.80 -6.41 1.40
C ALA A 31 12.68 -6.14 2.41
N PHE A 32 11.46 -6.53 2.07
CA PHE A 32 10.27 -6.34 2.90
C PHE A 32 9.58 -7.66 3.20
N GLU A 33 9.05 -7.78 4.41
CA GLU A 33 8.17 -8.87 4.80
C GLU A 33 6.87 -8.25 5.29
N LEU A 34 5.83 -8.34 4.47
CA LEU A 34 4.50 -7.83 4.79
C LEU A 34 3.66 -8.97 5.38
N ARG A 35 2.79 -8.65 6.36
CA ARG A 35 2.05 -9.65 7.13
C ARG A 35 0.58 -9.28 7.19
N VAL A 36 -0.25 -10.31 7.12
CA VAL A 36 -1.70 -10.21 7.32
C VAL A 36 -2.11 -11.34 8.25
N GLU A 37 -2.91 -11.03 9.25
CA GLU A 37 -3.54 -12.00 10.12
C GLU A 37 -5.04 -11.99 9.87
N ASN A 38 -5.62 -13.15 9.54
CA ASN A 38 -7.04 -13.25 9.24
C ASN A 38 -7.74 -14.12 10.28
N THR A 39 -8.91 -13.67 10.73
CA THR A 39 -9.75 -14.37 11.71
C THR A 39 -11.17 -14.49 11.16
N TRP A 40 -11.70 -15.70 11.16
CA TRP A 40 -13.09 -15.98 10.81
C TRP A 40 -14.05 -15.43 11.88
N VAL A 41 -15.15 -14.84 11.44
CA VAL A 41 -16.23 -14.35 12.31
C VAL A 41 -17.43 -15.25 12.24
N THR A 42 -18.10 -15.31 11.11
CA THR A 42 -19.27 -16.20 10.87
C THR A 42 -19.59 -16.26 9.38
N GLY A 43 -20.02 -17.40 8.88
CA GLY A 43 -20.35 -17.55 7.46
C GLY A 43 -19.18 -17.19 6.56
N GLY A 44 -19.40 -16.30 5.62
CA GLY A 44 -18.34 -15.75 4.78
C GLY A 44 -17.60 -14.55 5.38
N HIS A 45 -18.07 -14.02 6.50
CA HIS A 45 -17.46 -12.86 7.15
C HIS A 45 -16.21 -13.24 7.90
N ASN A 46 -15.12 -12.55 7.58
CA ASN A 46 -13.82 -12.67 8.25
C ASN A 46 -13.14 -11.31 8.26
N GLN A 47 -12.16 -11.14 9.14
CA GLN A 47 -11.44 -9.89 9.29
C GLN A 47 -9.94 -10.12 9.18
N SER A 48 -9.29 -9.25 8.42
CA SER A 48 -7.85 -9.19 8.34
C SER A 48 -7.32 -8.03 9.16
N LYS A 49 -6.27 -8.30 9.92
CA LYS A 49 -5.52 -7.31 10.69
C LYS A 49 -4.17 -7.10 10.05
N ILE A 50 -3.84 -5.84 9.77
CA ILE A 50 -2.58 -5.43 9.16
C ILE A 50 -1.96 -4.36 10.04
N GLN A 51 -0.75 -4.59 10.57
CA GLN A 51 -0.10 -3.61 11.42
C GLN A 51 1.41 -3.55 11.19
N GLY A 52 2.19 -4.31 11.97
CA GLY A 52 3.64 -4.30 11.85
C GLY A 52 4.14 -5.03 10.60
N PHE A 53 5.30 -4.64 10.13
CA PHE A 53 5.98 -5.31 9.03
C PHE A 53 7.48 -5.15 9.18
N TYR A 54 8.24 -5.97 8.49
CA TYR A 54 9.68 -5.81 8.36
C TYR A 54 10.01 -5.09 7.06
N GLY A 55 10.84 -4.09 7.12
CA GLY A 55 11.29 -3.36 5.94
C GLY A 55 12.38 -2.36 6.31
N ALA A 56 13.17 -1.95 5.34
CA ALA A 56 14.30 -1.04 5.56
C ALA A 56 15.23 -1.54 6.69
N CYS A 57 15.49 -2.84 6.73
CA CYS A 57 16.37 -3.53 7.68
C CYS A 57 15.90 -3.50 9.15
N GLN A 58 14.62 -3.27 9.41
CA GLN A 58 14.07 -3.24 10.76
C GLN A 58 12.58 -3.57 10.81
N GLU A 59 12.09 -3.90 11.99
CA GLU A 59 10.66 -3.96 12.24
C GLU A 59 10.10 -2.55 12.28
N ASP A 60 9.05 -2.31 11.47
CA ASP A 60 8.36 -1.02 11.43
C ASP A 60 7.17 -1.02 12.39
N THR A 61 7.17 -0.08 13.32
CA THR A 61 6.14 0.09 14.33
C THR A 61 5.38 1.41 14.19
N SER A 62 5.49 2.05 13.03
CA SER A 62 4.87 3.35 12.75
C SER A 62 3.34 3.34 12.79
N ARG A 63 2.73 2.16 12.58
CA ARG A 63 1.28 2.00 12.65
C ARG A 63 0.87 1.73 14.09
N GLU A 64 0.46 2.75 14.81
CA GLU A 64 0.05 2.65 16.22
C GLU A 64 -1.22 1.83 16.41
N THR A 65 -2.13 1.88 15.44
CA THR A 65 -3.35 1.08 15.40
C THR A 65 -3.37 0.22 14.16
N PRO A 66 -3.92 -1.01 14.23
CA PRO A 66 -4.01 -1.87 13.07
C PRO A 66 -5.04 -1.35 12.07
N PHE A 67 -4.83 -1.66 10.79
CA PHE A 67 -5.89 -1.61 9.78
C PHE A 67 -6.71 -2.89 9.90
N ILE A 68 -8.02 -2.75 10.01
CA ILE A 68 -8.95 -3.86 10.01
C ILE A 68 -9.74 -3.83 8.70
N LEU A 69 -9.66 -4.94 7.97
CA LEU A 69 -10.35 -5.10 6.69
C LEU A 69 -11.34 -6.24 6.81
N ASP A 70 -12.62 -5.94 6.59
CA ASP A 70 -13.65 -6.95 6.55
C ASP A 70 -13.75 -7.57 5.15
N ASN A 71 -13.81 -8.89 5.09
CA ASN A 71 -14.23 -9.64 3.91
C ASN A 71 -15.59 -10.23 4.19
N ASP A 72 -16.48 -10.20 3.20
CA ASP A 72 -17.74 -10.89 3.24
C ASP A 72 -18.18 -11.21 1.81
N GLU A 73 -19.32 -11.78 1.65
CA GLU A 73 -19.90 -12.06 0.36
C GLU A 73 -21.23 -11.32 0.19
N PRO A 74 -21.67 -11.09 -1.06
CA PRO A 74 -23.01 -10.58 -1.30
C PRO A 74 -24.08 -11.66 -0.99
N PRO A 75 -25.34 -11.28 -0.79
CA PRO A 75 -26.42 -12.24 -0.48
C PRO A 75 -26.53 -13.39 -1.47
N VAL A 76 -26.26 -13.17 -2.76
CA VAL A 76 -26.29 -14.25 -3.77
C VAL A 76 -25.25 -15.34 -3.50
N LEU A 77 -24.21 -15.03 -2.74
CA LEU A 77 -23.19 -15.97 -2.27
C LEU A 77 -23.28 -16.20 -0.76
N MET A 78 -24.49 -16.03 -0.21
CA MET A 78 -24.82 -16.32 1.19
C MET A 78 -24.13 -15.40 2.21
N GLY A 79 -23.73 -14.21 1.79
CA GLY A 79 -23.12 -13.21 2.65
C GLY A 79 -24.09 -12.08 3.03
N ASN A 80 -23.58 -11.09 3.75
CA ASN A 80 -24.33 -9.95 4.26
C ASN A 80 -23.76 -8.59 3.84
N ASN A 81 -22.85 -8.54 2.88
CA ASN A 81 -22.21 -7.30 2.40
C ASN A 81 -21.53 -6.50 3.53
N LEU A 82 -20.95 -7.16 4.52
CA LEU A 82 -20.22 -6.48 5.60
C LEU A 82 -18.84 -6.02 5.16
N GLY A 83 -18.37 -6.45 4.00
CA GLY A 83 -17.13 -6.04 3.39
C GLY A 83 -17.12 -6.46 1.93
N ALA A 84 -16.10 -6.01 1.21
CA ALA A 84 -15.89 -6.43 -0.17
C ALA A 84 -15.62 -7.94 -0.23
N ASN A 85 -16.00 -8.55 -1.35
CA ASN A 85 -15.64 -9.92 -1.66
C ASN A 85 -14.10 -10.04 -1.71
N PRO A 86 -13.52 -11.18 -1.26
CA PRO A 86 -12.06 -11.34 -1.26
C PRO A 86 -11.40 -11.16 -2.64
N ALA A 87 -12.06 -11.53 -3.73
CA ALA A 87 -11.56 -11.30 -5.07
C ALA A 87 -11.49 -9.80 -5.41
N GLU A 88 -12.50 -9.05 -4.98
CA GLU A 88 -12.51 -7.58 -5.13
C GLU A 88 -11.41 -6.93 -4.27
N ALA A 89 -11.17 -7.45 -3.08
CA ALA A 89 -10.08 -6.99 -2.21
C ALA A 89 -8.70 -7.22 -2.86
N LEU A 90 -8.52 -8.36 -3.53
CA LEU A 90 -7.31 -8.66 -4.28
C LEU A 90 -7.13 -7.68 -5.46
N LEU A 91 -8.20 -7.43 -6.21
CA LEU A 91 -8.20 -6.44 -7.29
C LEU A 91 -7.89 -5.03 -6.77
N HIS A 92 -8.46 -4.66 -5.63
CA HIS A 92 -8.17 -3.39 -4.97
C HIS A 92 -6.67 -3.23 -4.69
N GLY A 93 -6.04 -4.24 -4.12
CA GLY A 93 -4.59 -4.23 -3.86
C GLY A 93 -3.78 -4.09 -5.15
N MET A 94 -4.15 -4.83 -6.19
CA MET A 94 -3.47 -4.81 -7.48
C MET A 94 -3.54 -3.42 -8.14
N VAL A 95 -4.74 -2.85 -8.29
CA VAL A 95 -4.88 -1.54 -8.93
C VAL A 95 -4.28 -0.42 -8.08
N GLY A 96 -4.31 -0.54 -6.75
CA GLY A 96 -3.65 0.40 -5.85
C GLY A 96 -2.14 0.41 -6.05
N CYS A 97 -1.53 -0.76 -6.15
CA CYS A 97 -0.10 -0.89 -6.44
C CYS A 97 0.26 -0.30 -7.82
N MET A 98 -0.53 -0.62 -8.84
CA MET A 98 -0.32 -0.08 -10.19
C MET A 98 -0.40 1.45 -10.22
N THR A 99 -1.41 2.02 -9.56
CA THR A 99 -1.60 3.47 -9.47
C THR A 99 -0.42 4.14 -8.76
N THR A 100 -0.06 3.64 -7.57
CA THR A 100 1.06 4.20 -6.79
C THR A 100 2.37 4.15 -7.57
N SER A 101 2.67 3.00 -8.19
CA SER A 101 3.90 2.82 -8.96
C SER A 101 3.95 3.78 -10.17
N MET A 102 2.84 3.94 -10.87
CA MET A 102 2.77 4.81 -12.04
C MET A 102 3.00 6.28 -11.65
N VAL A 103 2.29 6.77 -10.62
CA VAL A 103 2.42 8.19 -10.22
C VAL A 103 3.78 8.49 -9.58
N LEU A 104 4.39 7.51 -8.90
CA LEU A 104 5.74 7.63 -8.36
C LEU A 104 6.78 7.73 -9.47
N LEU A 105 6.72 6.84 -10.46
CA LEU A 105 7.63 6.85 -11.60
C LEU A 105 7.47 8.13 -12.44
N ALA A 106 6.24 8.60 -12.62
CA ALA A 106 5.96 9.87 -13.27
C ALA A 106 6.64 11.02 -12.51
N ALA A 107 6.48 11.08 -11.19
CA ALA A 107 7.11 12.09 -10.35
C ALA A 107 8.64 12.06 -10.47
N ALA A 108 9.23 10.87 -10.41
CA ALA A 108 10.68 10.69 -10.53
C ALA A 108 11.22 11.20 -11.89
N ASN A 109 10.37 11.21 -12.93
CA ASN A 109 10.70 11.72 -14.25
C ASN A 109 10.19 13.15 -14.51
N GLY A 110 9.74 13.84 -13.47
CA GLY A 110 9.28 15.24 -13.59
C GLY A 110 7.92 15.40 -14.27
N ILE A 111 7.13 14.34 -14.36
CA ILE A 111 5.84 14.33 -15.03
C ILE A 111 4.72 14.52 -14.02
N GLU A 112 3.94 15.58 -14.19
CA GLU A 112 2.75 15.83 -13.40
C GLU A 112 1.57 15.02 -13.92
N VAL A 113 0.84 14.38 -13.00
CA VAL A 113 -0.37 13.60 -13.27
C VAL A 113 -1.56 14.31 -12.63
N THR A 114 -2.61 14.53 -13.41
CA THR A 114 -3.81 15.24 -12.94
C THR A 114 -4.92 14.30 -12.47
N ALA A 115 -5.02 13.11 -13.06
CA ALA A 115 -6.03 12.12 -12.70
C ALA A 115 -5.61 10.72 -13.16
N VAL A 116 -5.98 9.72 -12.40
CA VAL A 116 -5.81 8.30 -12.76
C VAL A 116 -7.05 7.54 -12.31
N THR A 117 -7.63 6.78 -13.21
CA THR A 117 -8.74 5.87 -12.90
C THR A 117 -8.48 4.54 -13.59
N SER A 118 -8.68 3.43 -12.88
CA SER A 118 -8.56 2.07 -13.44
C SER A 118 -9.86 1.29 -13.22
N ARG A 119 -10.14 0.36 -14.14
CA ARG A 119 -11.28 -0.56 -14.07
C ARG A 119 -10.87 -1.96 -14.48
#